data_66b50058f6b81399f9a3b91c1187908f
#
_entry.id   66b50058f6b81399f9a3b91c1187908f
#
_cell.length_a   1.000
_cell.length_b   1.000
_cell.length_c   1.000
_cell.angle_alpha   90.00
_cell.angle_beta   90.00
_cell.angle_gamma   90.00
#
_symmetry.space_group_name_H-M   'P 1'
#
loop_
_entity.id
_entity.type
_entity.pdbx_description
1 polymer ?
#
loop_
_entity_poly.entity_id
_entity_poly.type
_entity_poly.pdbx_seq_one_letter_code
_entity_poly.pdbx_strand_id
1 'polypeptide(L)'
;DHPYTQTYWEAIMRIDPSTNILHDGIPGHHFQGLVSARHPSPIRAGRRDRFKSEGWCTYWEETALQLGFYDERPRSRELIYNFLRLRALRVIIDVEMALGRMSVDQAIDALMSVPMDRRIASEEAEDFFAAPTGGLVYLVGKVQIEELLRARRTALGTDFDLRTFHDDLVEAAWVP
;
A
#
# COMPACT_ATOMS: atom_id res chain seq x y z
N ASP A 1 26.48 -16.34 -19.62
CA ASP A 1 26.33 -16.36 -18.14
C ASP A 1 26.14 -14.95 -17.66
N HIS A 2 24.87 -14.53 -17.55
CA HIS A 2 24.57 -13.26 -16.90
C HIS A 2 24.72 -13.45 -15.40
N PRO A 3 25.51 -12.65 -14.71
CA PRO A 3 25.51 -12.66 -13.26
C PRO A 3 24.08 -12.39 -12.80
N TYR A 4 23.61 -13.19 -11.84
CA TYR A 4 22.30 -13.02 -11.24
C TYR A 4 22.14 -11.57 -10.74
N THR A 5 21.30 -10.82 -11.41
CA THR A 5 21.03 -9.44 -11.02
C THR A 5 19.88 -9.46 -10.01
N GLN A 6 20.18 -9.06 -8.80
CA GLN A 6 19.20 -8.96 -7.73
C GLN A 6 18.11 -7.95 -8.13
N THR A 7 16.87 -8.40 -8.09
CA THR A 7 15.73 -7.52 -8.38
C THR A 7 15.54 -6.48 -7.26
N TYR A 8 14.83 -5.39 -7.58
CA TYR A 8 14.44 -4.37 -6.60
C TYR A 8 13.79 -4.98 -5.35
N TRP A 9 12.85 -5.90 -5.53
CA TRP A 9 12.14 -6.54 -4.42
C TRP A 9 13.03 -7.45 -3.58
N GLU A 10 13.91 -8.22 -4.21
CA GLU A 10 14.88 -9.06 -3.49
C GLU A 10 15.87 -8.22 -2.68
N ALA A 11 16.32 -7.09 -3.23
CA ALA A 11 17.19 -6.16 -2.52
C ALA A 11 16.52 -5.63 -1.24
N ILE A 12 15.25 -5.22 -1.34
CA ILE A 12 14.46 -4.72 -0.22
C ILE A 12 14.27 -5.81 0.84
N MET A 13 13.85 -7.02 0.43
CA MET A 13 13.63 -8.13 1.35
C MET A 13 14.90 -8.56 2.09
N ARG A 14 16.08 -8.37 1.50
CA ARG A 14 17.36 -8.62 2.17
C ARG A 14 17.76 -7.53 3.16
N ILE A 15 17.29 -6.29 2.95
CA ILE A 15 17.54 -5.20 3.90
C ILE A 15 16.70 -5.40 5.16
N ASP A 16 15.39 -5.51 5.04
CA ASP A 16 14.47 -5.83 6.12
C ASP A 16 13.12 -6.34 5.58
N PRO A 17 12.79 -7.61 5.78
CA PRO A 17 11.51 -8.17 5.33
C PRO A 17 10.32 -7.76 6.20
N SER A 18 10.53 -7.15 7.37
CA SER A 18 9.46 -6.91 8.36
C SER A 18 8.36 -6.00 7.86
N THR A 19 8.67 -5.05 6.99
CA THR A 19 7.66 -4.17 6.38
C THR A 19 6.69 -4.94 5.49
N ASN A 20 7.21 -5.85 4.66
CA ASN A 20 6.39 -6.71 3.81
C ASN A 20 5.62 -7.75 4.62
N ILE A 21 6.25 -8.33 5.65
CA ILE A 21 5.58 -9.27 6.56
C ILE A 21 4.39 -8.59 7.26
N LEU A 22 4.53 -7.35 7.66
CA LEU A 22 3.44 -6.57 8.24
C LEU A 22 2.35 -6.28 7.20
N HIS A 23 2.75 -5.88 5.98
CA HIS A 23 1.84 -5.57 4.88
C HIS A 23 0.99 -6.79 4.49
N ASP A 24 1.63 -7.94 4.24
CA ASP A 24 0.95 -9.14 3.78
C ASP A 24 0.32 -9.97 4.92
N GLY A 25 0.90 -9.89 6.12
CA GLY A 25 0.55 -10.70 7.28
C GLY A 25 -0.44 -10.04 8.23
N ILE A 26 0.07 -9.70 9.42
CA ILE A 26 -0.69 -9.10 10.52
C ILE A 26 -0.02 -7.76 10.91
N PRO A 27 -0.79 -6.67 10.92
CA PRO A 27 -2.25 -6.52 10.75
C PRO A 27 -2.72 -6.36 9.29
N GLY A 28 -1.90 -6.66 8.29
CA GLY A 28 -2.15 -6.43 6.88
C GLY A 28 -3.17 -7.39 6.22
N HIS A 29 -2.89 -7.75 4.96
CA HIS A 29 -3.84 -8.48 4.10
C HIS A 29 -4.38 -9.78 4.69
N HIS A 30 -3.52 -10.60 5.32
CA HIS A 30 -3.95 -11.87 5.89
C HIS A 30 -4.97 -11.67 7.02
N PHE A 31 -4.67 -10.77 7.94
CA PHE A 31 -5.57 -10.45 9.05
C PHE A 31 -6.90 -9.86 8.54
N GLN A 32 -6.84 -8.88 7.64
CA GLN A 32 -8.01 -8.27 7.04
C GLN A 32 -8.89 -9.32 6.34
N GLY A 33 -8.27 -10.26 5.61
CA GLY A 33 -8.96 -11.36 4.95
C GLY A 33 -9.68 -12.30 5.92
N LEU A 34 -9.01 -12.65 7.02
CA LEU A 34 -9.61 -13.51 8.07
C LEU A 34 -10.82 -12.87 8.74
N VAL A 35 -10.75 -11.57 9.03
CA VAL A 35 -11.88 -10.83 9.62
C VAL A 35 -13.01 -10.70 8.61
N SER A 36 -12.70 -10.27 7.39
CA SER A 36 -13.70 -10.08 6.33
C SER A 36 -14.45 -11.35 5.99
N ALA A 37 -13.79 -12.51 5.97
CA ALA A 37 -14.42 -13.81 5.69
C ALA A 37 -15.49 -14.20 6.73
N ARG A 38 -15.48 -13.61 7.92
CA ARG A 38 -16.46 -13.85 8.99
C ARG A 38 -17.66 -12.92 8.96
N HIS A 39 -17.63 -11.92 8.05
CA HIS A 39 -18.71 -10.93 8.00
C HIS A 39 -20.03 -11.58 7.57
N PRO A 40 -21.17 -11.31 8.26
CA PRO A 40 -22.46 -11.97 8.00
C PRO A 40 -23.04 -11.66 6.61
N SER A 41 -22.67 -10.54 6.01
CA SER A 41 -23.06 -10.22 4.63
C SER A 41 -22.11 -10.89 3.62
N PRO A 42 -22.62 -11.77 2.74
CA PRO A 42 -21.78 -12.43 1.73
C PRO A 42 -21.17 -11.44 0.72
N ILE A 43 -21.80 -10.29 0.49
CA ILE A 43 -21.26 -9.23 -0.36
C ILE A 43 -20.01 -8.65 0.28
N ARG A 44 -20.07 -8.31 1.57
CA ARG A 44 -18.93 -7.74 2.30
C ARG A 44 -17.82 -8.77 2.53
N ALA A 45 -18.16 -10.03 2.74
CA ALA A 45 -17.19 -11.10 2.91
C ALA A 45 -16.45 -11.44 1.60
N GLY A 46 -17.14 -11.40 0.46
CA GLY A 46 -16.63 -11.92 -0.80
C GLY A 46 -16.12 -10.88 -1.80
N ARG A 47 -16.51 -9.61 -1.67
CA ARG A 47 -16.16 -8.57 -2.65
C ARG A 47 -15.03 -7.69 -2.15
N ARG A 48 -13.81 -7.98 -2.58
CA ARG A 48 -12.61 -7.23 -2.21
C ARG A 48 -12.57 -5.88 -2.93
N ASP A 49 -12.65 -4.79 -2.17
CA ASP A 49 -12.30 -3.46 -2.65
C ASP A 49 -10.78 -3.27 -2.54
N ARG A 50 -10.14 -2.91 -3.65
CA ARG A 50 -8.68 -2.77 -3.70
C ARG A 50 -8.19 -1.53 -2.96
N PHE A 51 -8.92 -0.41 -3.02
CA PHE A 51 -8.53 0.81 -2.31
C PHE A 51 -8.51 0.59 -0.80
N LYS A 52 -9.55 -0.05 -0.27
CA LYS A 52 -9.60 -0.40 1.15
C LYS A 52 -8.53 -1.42 1.53
N SER A 53 -8.32 -2.44 0.70
CA SER A 53 -7.38 -3.52 0.97
C SER A 53 -5.93 -3.02 0.99
N GLU A 54 -5.47 -2.40 -0.08
CA GLU A 54 -4.11 -1.89 -0.21
C GLU A 54 -3.89 -0.64 0.66
N GLY A 55 -4.91 0.20 0.76
CA GLY A 55 -4.90 1.39 1.63
C GLY A 55 -4.69 1.04 3.09
N TRP A 56 -5.37 0.01 3.60
CA TRP A 56 -5.21 -0.52 4.96
C TRP A 56 -3.77 -0.96 5.23
N CYS A 57 -3.19 -1.77 4.34
CA CYS A 57 -1.83 -2.25 4.52
C CYS A 57 -0.80 -1.12 4.44
N THR A 58 -0.97 -0.21 3.48
CA THR A 58 -0.10 0.97 3.34
C THR A 58 -0.22 1.92 4.53
N TYR A 59 -1.41 2.11 5.08
CA TYR A 59 -1.64 2.86 6.30
C TYR A 59 -0.90 2.24 7.49
N TRP A 60 -0.95 0.92 7.64
CA TRP A 60 -0.29 0.22 8.75
C TRP A 60 1.23 0.25 8.69
N GLU A 61 1.84 0.28 7.50
CA GLU A 61 3.29 0.43 7.38
C GLU A 61 3.79 1.70 8.09
N GLU A 62 3.14 2.84 7.83
CA GLU A 62 3.51 4.11 8.46
C GLU A 62 3.03 4.22 9.91
N THR A 63 1.84 3.71 10.21
CA THR A 63 1.31 3.68 11.59
C THR A 63 2.22 2.88 12.51
N ALA A 64 2.69 1.70 12.08
CA ALA A 64 3.63 0.89 12.85
C ALA A 64 4.96 1.64 13.11
N LEU A 65 5.44 2.40 12.12
CA LEU A 65 6.60 3.26 12.30
C LEU A 65 6.37 4.35 13.36
N GLN A 66 5.20 5.02 13.30
CA GLN A 66 4.83 6.07 14.25
C GLN A 66 4.61 5.54 15.69
N LEU A 67 4.19 4.27 15.81
CA LEU A 67 4.01 3.59 17.09
C LEU A 67 5.32 3.03 17.68
N GLY A 68 6.46 3.25 17.03
CA GLY A 68 7.77 2.78 17.51
C GLY A 68 8.06 1.31 17.23
N PHE A 69 7.24 0.62 16.41
CA PHE A 69 7.43 -0.80 16.12
C PHE A 69 8.78 -1.12 15.47
N TYR A 70 9.38 -0.12 14.81
CA TYR A 70 10.65 -0.23 14.09
C TYR A 70 11.80 0.55 14.74
N ASP A 71 11.70 0.96 16.03
CA ASP A 71 12.72 1.78 16.68
C ASP A 71 14.10 1.12 16.70
N GLU A 72 14.14 -0.21 16.85
CA GLU A 72 15.37 -0.99 16.80
C GLU A 72 15.79 -1.39 15.36
N ARG A 73 15.06 -0.92 14.34
CA ARG A 73 15.25 -1.26 12.94
C ARG A 73 15.37 -0.01 12.07
N PRO A 74 16.49 0.72 12.12
CA PRO A 74 16.62 2.03 11.45
C PRO A 74 16.38 1.99 9.94
N ARG A 75 16.68 0.84 9.32
CA ARG A 75 16.47 0.65 7.88
C ARG A 75 15.00 0.52 7.47
N SER A 76 14.13 0.05 8.37
CA SER A 76 12.70 -0.06 8.08
C SER A 76 12.07 1.30 7.80
N ARG A 77 12.52 2.35 8.49
CA ARG A 77 12.09 3.72 8.22
C ARG A 77 12.42 4.17 6.80
N GLU A 78 13.65 3.92 6.36
CA GLU A 78 14.08 4.26 5.00
C GLU A 78 13.25 3.51 3.95
N LEU A 79 12.98 2.21 4.18
CA LEU A 79 12.17 1.38 3.29
C LEU A 79 10.73 1.87 3.19
N ILE A 80 10.09 2.20 4.32
CA ILE A 80 8.70 2.68 4.34
C ILE A 80 8.57 3.98 3.54
N TYR A 81 9.47 4.95 3.73
CA TYR A 81 9.44 6.18 2.95
C TYR A 81 9.79 5.98 1.47
N ASN A 82 10.67 5.03 1.15
CA ASN A 82 10.92 4.67 -0.24
C ASN A 82 9.69 4.03 -0.90
N PHE A 83 8.96 3.18 -0.19
CA PHE A 83 7.67 2.63 -0.65
C PHE A 83 6.61 3.71 -0.85
N LEU A 84 6.49 4.66 0.07
CA LEU A 84 5.56 5.79 -0.08
C LEU A 84 5.91 6.64 -1.30
N ARG A 85 7.22 6.90 -1.53
CA ARG A 85 7.69 7.60 -2.73
C ARG A 85 7.34 6.83 -4.01
N LEU A 86 7.57 5.52 -4.05
CA LEU A 86 7.20 4.68 -5.19
C LEU A 86 5.69 4.71 -5.44
N ARG A 87 4.88 4.61 -4.39
CA ARG A 87 3.41 4.65 -4.50
C ARG A 87 2.91 6.00 -4.99
N ALA A 88 3.52 7.10 -4.56
CA ALA A 88 3.21 8.44 -5.09
C ALA A 88 3.56 8.54 -6.59
N LEU A 89 4.69 7.99 -6.99
CA LEU A 89 5.10 7.94 -8.39
C LEU A 89 4.13 7.08 -9.23
N ARG A 90 3.69 5.93 -8.71
CA ARG A 90 2.69 5.07 -9.36
C ARG A 90 1.37 5.81 -9.63
N VAL A 91 0.91 6.64 -8.69
CA VAL A 91 -0.30 7.47 -8.89
C VAL A 91 -0.12 8.41 -10.08
N ILE A 92 1.01 9.11 -10.15
CA ILE A 92 1.30 10.05 -11.24
C ILE A 92 1.35 9.31 -12.57
N ILE A 93 2.10 8.23 -12.65
CA ILE A 93 2.29 7.43 -13.88
C ILE A 93 0.95 6.88 -14.37
N ASP A 94 0.19 6.24 -13.51
CA ASP A 94 -1.09 5.62 -13.87
C ASP A 94 -2.07 6.67 -14.43
N VAL A 95 -2.19 7.83 -13.77
CA VAL A 95 -3.05 8.92 -14.24
C VAL A 95 -2.57 9.49 -15.56
N GLU A 96 -1.27 9.78 -15.71
CA GLU A 96 -0.74 10.40 -16.93
C GLU A 96 -0.78 9.43 -18.12
N MET A 97 -0.58 8.13 -17.90
CA MET A 97 -0.76 7.11 -18.92
C MET A 97 -2.23 6.96 -19.33
N ALA A 98 -3.15 6.90 -18.36
CA ALA A 98 -4.59 6.80 -18.64
C ALA A 98 -5.14 8.00 -19.41
N LEU A 99 -4.54 9.18 -19.20
CA LEU A 99 -4.86 10.41 -19.94
C LEU A 99 -4.14 10.53 -21.29
N GLY A 100 -3.31 9.56 -21.67
CA GLY A 100 -2.52 9.59 -22.90
C GLY A 100 -1.40 10.63 -22.93
N ARG A 101 -0.95 11.10 -21.76
CA ARG A 101 0.10 12.12 -21.61
C ARG A 101 1.49 11.55 -21.34
N MET A 102 1.56 10.26 -21.00
CA MET A 102 2.80 9.54 -20.73
C MET A 102 2.81 8.23 -21.53
N SER A 103 3.89 7.97 -22.25
CA SER A 103 4.11 6.69 -22.92
C SER A 103 4.63 5.64 -21.96
N VAL A 104 4.57 4.36 -22.37
CA VAL A 104 5.14 3.23 -21.60
C VAL A 104 6.64 3.46 -21.33
N ASP A 105 7.41 3.88 -22.32
CA ASP A 105 8.85 4.15 -22.14
C ASP A 105 9.11 5.27 -21.12
N GLN A 106 8.32 6.33 -21.16
CA GLN A 106 8.40 7.40 -20.17
C GLN A 106 8.01 6.92 -18.77
N ALA A 107 7.04 6.04 -18.65
CA ALA A 107 6.67 5.42 -17.39
C ALA A 107 7.80 4.55 -16.82
N ILE A 108 8.45 3.75 -17.67
CA ILE A 108 9.62 2.94 -17.29
C ILE A 108 10.75 3.83 -16.77
N ASP A 109 11.10 4.89 -17.50
CA ASP A 109 12.16 5.82 -17.09
C ASP A 109 11.82 6.54 -15.78
N ALA A 110 10.55 6.90 -15.57
CA ALA A 110 10.07 7.49 -14.32
C ALA A 110 10.19 6.48 -13.15
N LEU A 111 9.80 5.22 -13.33
CA LEU A 111 9.92 4.17 -12.31
C LEU A 111 11.38 3.88 -11.96
N MET A 112 12.29 3.94 -12.92
CA MET A 112 13.72 3.80 -12.68
C MET A 112 14.35 4.96 -11.89
N SER A 113 13.63 6.06 -11.68
CA SER A 113 14.07 7.17 -10.80
C SER A 113 14.09 6.78 -9.31
N VAL A 114 13.34 5.77 -8.91
CA VAL A 114 13.61 4.99 -7.69
C VAL A 114 14.61 3.88 -8.06
N PRO A 115 15.33 3.26 -7.10
CA PRO A 115 16.35 2.27 -7.44
C PRO A 115 15.74 0.93 -7.90
N MET A 116 14.89 1.00 -8.92
CA MET A 116 14.19 -0.12 -9.54
C MET A 116 14.92 -0.55 -10.81
N ASP A 117 15.10 -1.86 -10.99
CA ASP A 117 15.66 -2.39 -12.23
C ASP A 117 14.67 -2.25 -13.40
N ARG A 118 15.22 -2.10 -14.63
CA ARG A 118 14.40 -1.85 -15.83
C ARG A 118 13.38 -2.96 -16.09
N ARG A 119 13.68 -4.20 -15.75
CA ARG A 119 12.76 -5.33 -15.97
C ARG A 119 11.50 -5.16 -15.12
N ILE A 120 11.66 -4.89 -13.82
CA ILE A 120 10.52 -4.65 -12.91
C ILE A 120 9.78 -3.37 -13.30
N ALA A 121 10.49 -2.31 -13.68
CA ALA A 121 9.87 -1.08 -14.16
C ALA A 121 9.03 -1.30 -15.44
N SER A 122 9.48 -2.17 -16.35
CA SER A 122 8.70 -2.53 -17.54
C SER A 122 7.43 -3.31 -17.19
N GLU A 123 7.55 -4.31 -16.31
CA GLU A 123 6.40 -5.10 -15.84
C GLU A 123 5.35 -4.20 -15.16
N GLU A 124 5.77 -3.27 -14.31
CA GLU A 124 4.85 -2.32 -13.67
C GLU A 124 4.18 -1.34 -14.66
N ALA A 125 4.95 -0.80 -15.62
CA ALA A 125 4.40 0.11 -16.62
C ALA A 125 3.38 -0.60 -17.54
N GLU A 126 3.63 -1.85 -17.90
CA GLU A 126 2.70 -2.70 -18.65
C GLU A 126 1.42 -2.98 -17.87
N ASP A 127 1.53 -3.22 -16.55
CA ASP A 127 0.38 -3.42 -15.67
C ASP A 127 -0.52 -2.18 -15.59
N PHE A 128 0.05 -0.97 -15.52
CA PHE A 128 -0.74 0.28 -15.54
C PHE A 128 -1.42 0.50 -16.87
N PHE A 129 -0.76 0.15 -17.97
CA PHE A 129 -1.37 0.20 -19.30
C PHE A 129 -2.53 -0.79 -19.43
N ALA A 130 -2.37 -2.02 -18.94
CA ALA A 130 -3.37 -3.07 -19.05
C ALA A 130 -4.55 -2.89 -18.07
N ALA A 131 -4.30 -2.31 -16.90
CA ALA A 131 -5.28 -2.16 -15.83
C ALA A 131 -5.18 -0.78 -15.15
N PRO A 132 -5.64 0.30 -15.81
CA PRO A 132 -5.66 1.64 -15.23
C PRO A 132 -6.32 1.66 -13.84
N THR A 133 -5.83 2.52 -12.97
CA THR A 133 -6.16 2.66 -11.54
C THR A 133 -5.40 1.71 -10.60
N GLY A 134 -4.63 0.77 -11.13
CA GLY A 134 -3.81 -0.16 -10.33
C GLY A 134 -2.80 0.54 -9.42
N GLY A 135 -2.19 1.61 -9.89
CA GLY A 135 -1.23 2.43 -9.13
C GLY A 135 -1.87 3.32 -8.06
N LEU A 136 -3.17 3.62 -8.16
CA LEU A 136 -3.87 4.52 -7.23
C LEU A 136 -4.20 3.86 -5.89
N VAL A 137 -4.48 2.56 -5.89
CA VAL A 137 -5.13 1.86 -4.77
C VAL A 137 -4.40 1.97 -3.44
N TYR A 138 -3.09 2.00 -3.47
CA TYR A 138 -2.23 2.09 -2.29
C TYR A 138 -2.33 3.44 -1.58
N LEU A 139 -1.91 4.49 -2.29
CA LEU A 139 -1.79 5.82 -1.69
C LEU A 139 -3.15 6.48 -1.49
N VAL A 140 -4.05 6.38 -2.48
CA VAL A 140 -5.40 6.95 -2.37
C VAL A 140 -6.17 6.25 -1.25
N GLY A 141 -6.12 4.92 -1.18
CA GLY A 141 -6.75 4.17 -0.09
C GLY A 141 -6.21 4.55 1.30
N LYS A 142 -4.88 4.72 1.42
CA LYS A 142 -4.26 5.22 2.66
C LYS A 142 -4.79 6.60 3.04
N VAL A 143 -4.82 7.55 2.09
CA VAL A 143 -5.31 8.91 2.34
C VAL A 143 -6.76 8.91 2.78
N GLN A 144 -7.62 8.09 2.17
CA GLN A 144 -9.03 7.96 2.58
C GLN A 144 -9.16 7.45 4.03
N ILE A 145 -8.33 6.48 4.44
CA ILE A 145 -8.32 6.00 5.84
C ILE A 145 -7.87 7.11 6.80
N GLU A 146 -6.84 7.87 6.45
CA GLU A 146 -6.36 8.99 7.27
C GLU A 146 -7.37 10.13 7.38
N GLU A 147 -8.09 10.41 6.32
CA GLU A 147 -9.18 11.39 6.33
C GLU A 147 -10.33 10.93 7.24
N LEU A 148 -10.71 9.65 7.14
CA LEU A 148 -11.72 9.05 8.02
C LEU A 148 -11.27 9.08 9.49
N LEU A 149 -10.02 8.73 9.78
CA LEU A 149 -9.42 8.80 11.11
C LEU A 149 -9.51 10.22 11.67
N ARG A 150 -9.11 11.20 10.87
CA ARG A 150 -9.15 12.62 11.26
C ARG A 150 -10.58 13.09 11.53
N ALA A 151 -11.53 12.73 10.68
CA ALA A 151 -12.93 13.06 10.83
C ALA A 151 -13.53 12.46 12.11
N ARG A 152 -13.28 11.16 12.37
CA ARG A 152 -13.76 10.48 13.59
C ARG A 152 -13.14 11.07 14.85
N ARG A 153 -11.84 11.35 14.82
CA ARG A 153 -11.13 11.99 15.94
C ARG A 153 -11.70 13.39 16.25
N THR A 154 -12.01 14.17 15.23
CA THR A 154 -12.61 15.49 15.40
C THR A 154 -14.03 15.38 15.95
N ALA A 155 -14.83 14.44 15.47
CA ALA A 155 -16.23 14.28 15.89
C ALA A 155 -16.35 13.77 17.33
N LEU A 156 -15.46 12.87 17.77
CA LEU A 156 -15.52 12.23 19.10
C LEU A 156 -14.69 12.97 20.16
N GLY A 157 -13.75 13.81 19.76
CA GLY A 157 -12.91 14.58 20.71
C GLY A 157 -12.22 13.67 21.72
N THR A 158 -12.48 13.87 23.01
CA THR A 158 -11.92 13.08 24.12
C THR A 158 -12.43 11.63 24.17
N ASP A 159 -13.55 11.34 23.54
CA ASP A 159 -14.14 9.99 23.51
C ASP A 159 -13.58 9.15 22.34
N PHE A 160 -12.65 9.70 21.55
CA PHE A 160 -12.01 8.98 20.47
C PHE A 160 -11.04 7.91 21.02
N ASP A 161 -11.25 6.66 20.56
CA ASP A 161 -10.36 5.54 20.82
C ASP A 161 -9.82 4.98 19.49
N LEU A 162 -8.49 4.94 19.37
CA LEU A 162 -7.83 4.50 18.15
C LEU A 162 -8.03 3.00 17.87
N ARG A 163 -8.10 2.18 18.93
CA ARG A 163 -8.33 0.75 18.78
C ARG A 163 -9.72 0.48 18.23
N THR A 164 -10.73 1.11 18.82
CA THR A 164 -12.12 1.03 18.33
C THR A 164 -12.23 1.47 16.88
N PHE A 165 -11.53 2.54 16.49
CA PHE A 165 -11.47 2.96 15.09
C PHE A 165 -10.93 1.86 14.17
N HIS A 166 -9.84 1.21 14.55
CA HIS A 166 -9.25 0.14 13.74
C HIS A 166 -10.14 -1.10 13.69
N ASP A 167 -10.75 -1.47 14.81
CA ASP A 167 -11.66 -2.61 14.90
C ASP A 167 -12.89 -2.35 13.99
N ASP A 168 -13.54 -1.20 14.09
CA ASP A 168 -14.66 -0.80 13.23
C ASP A 168 -14.28 -0.84 11.73
N LEU A 169 -13.08 -0.33 11.40
CA LEU A 169 -12.62 -0.24 10.02
C LEU A 169 -12.37 -1.63 9.42
N VAL A 170 -11.77 -2.55 10.15
CA VAL A 170 -11.51 -3.91 9.65
C VAL A 170 -12.76 -4.76 9.63
N GLU A 171 -13.66 -4.62 10.63
CA GLU A 171 -14.93 -5.32 10.71
C GLU A 171 -15.93 -4.91 9.63
N ALA A 172 -15.83 -3.69 9.09
CA ALA A 172 -16.59 -3.29 7.92
C ALA A 172 -16.30 -4.14 6.66
N ALA A 173 -15.34 -5.04 6.75
CA ALA A 173 -14.89 -5.97 5.71
C ALA A 173 -14.43 -5.27 4.42
N TRP A 174 -14.72 -5.82 3.24
CA TRP A 174 -14.15 -5.37 1.97
C TRP A 174 -14.87 -4.18 1.32
N VAL A 175 -15.94 -3.70 1.89
CA VAL A 175 -16.69 -2.56 1.31
C VAL A 175 -16.29 -1.29 2.04
N PRO A 176 -16.06 -0.18 1.32
CA PRO A 176 -15.75 1.13 1.91
C PRO A 176 -16.83 1.62 2.88
#